data_e5091733c0240e864c1fe7a4e0119796
#
_entry.id   e5091733c0240e864c1fe7a4e0119796
#
_cell.length_a   1.000
_cell.length_b   1.000
_cell.length_c   1.000
_cell.angle_alpha   90.00
_cell.angle_beta   90.00
_cell.angle_gamma   90.00
#
_symmetry.space_group_name_H-M   'P 1'
#
loop_
_entity.id
_entity.type
_entity.pdbx_description
1 polymer ?
#
loop_
_entity_poly.entity_id
_entity_poly.type
_entity_poly.pdbx_seq_one_letter_code
_entity_poly.pdbx_strand_id
1 'polypeptide(L)'
;MANILVEIGTEELPVAVIDTVYDELAVKLRQRLVDERIAFNEVKVEATPRRIAIFAGGIVSRQQDRTVEISGPSREKCFDAQGKPTAVLQGFLKSKRATEEDIEVRDTPKGKFIFLKKHEKGKAVAAIFPEILKDVIASLGFSKFMRWDQSGFRFPRPIRWLVALMDSKK
;
A
#
# COMPACT_ATOMS: atom_id res chain seq x y z
N MET A 1 5.17 11.49 -15.32
CA MET A 1 5.04 11.69 -13.87
C MET A 1 3.88 12.63 -13.63
N ALA A 2 3.10 12.40 -12.60
CA ALA A 2 1.89 13.16 -12.27
C ALA A 2 2.07 13.93 -10.97
N ASN A 3 1.26 14.97 -10.77
CA ASN A 3 1.15 15.66 -9.48
C ASN A 3 -0.20 15.34 -8.86
N ILE A 4 -0.21 15.11 -7.56
CA ILE A 4 -1.44 14.89 -6.79
C ILE A 4 -1.59 16.03 -5.80
N LEU A 5 -2.78 16.63 -5.77
CA LEU A 5 -3.20 17.59 -4.78
C LEU A 5 -4.42 17.04 -4.07
N VAL A 6 -4.35 16.98 -2.74
CA VAL A 6 -5.51 16.65 -1.90
C VAL A 6 -5.77 17.80 -0.95
N GLU A 7 -7.02 18.17 -0.83
CA GLU A 7 -7.48 19.14 0.17
C GLU A 7 -8.58 18.51 1.03
N ILE A 8 -8.39 18.57 2.33
CA ILE A 8 -9.35 18.14 3.35
C ILE A 8 -9.83 19.38 4.08
N GLY A 9 -11.07 19.78 3.83
CA GLY A 9 -11.71 20.87 4.55
C GLY A 9 -12.45 20.37 5.77
N THR A 10 -12.27 21.04 6.91
CA THR A 10 -12.80 20.59 8.20
C THR A 10 -13.48 21.73 8.95
N GLU A 11 -14.19 21.37 10.02
CA GLU A 11 -14.44 22.32 11.12
C GLU A 11 -13.12 22.67 11.80
N GLU A 12 -13.13 23.72 12.64
CA GLU A 12 -11.93 24.28 13.23
C GLU A 12 -11.09 23.26 14.01
N LEU A 13 -9.89 22.99 13.51
CA LEU A 13 -8.92 22.06 14.10
C LEU A 13 -8.21 22.72 15.28
N PRO A 14 -8.08 22.04 16.42
CA PRO A 14 -7.19 22.49 17.50
C PRO A 14 -5.73 22.59 17.05
N VAL A 15 -4.95 23.48 17.66
CA VAL A 15 -3.53 23.67 17.35
C VAL A 15 -2.76 22.36 17.44
N ALA A 16 -2.95 21.58 18.49
CA ALA A 16 -2.27 20.28 18.65
C ALA A 16 -2.57 19.27 17.51
N VAL A 17 -3.71 19.39 16.84
CA VAL A 17 -4.01 18.57 15.64
C VAL A 17 -3.22 19.07 14.45
N ILE A 18 -3.08 20.38 14.30
CA ILE A 18 -2.29 21.01 13.23
C ILE A 18 -0.81 20.63 13.39
N ASP A 19 -0.29 20.69 14.62
CA ASP A 19 1.09 20.27 14.94
C ASP A 19 1.31 18.81 14.55
N THR A 20 0.41 17.90 14.93
CA THR A 20 0.48 16.48 14.54
C THR A 20 0.47 16.32 13.01
N VAL A 21 -0.34 17.10 12.29
CA VAL A 21 -0.39 17.05 10.82
C VAL A 21 0.97 17.45 10.22
N TYR A 22 1.60 18.51 10.71
CA TYR A 22 2.92 18.93 10.24
C TYR A 22 4.01 17.91 10.57
N ASP A 23 3.99 17.37 11.77
CA ASP A 23 5.04 16.46 12.25
C ASP A 23 4.97 15.08 11.56
N GLU A 24 3.77 14.56 11.32
CA GLU A 24 3.60 13.15 10.94
C GLU A 24 3.13 12.92 9.50
N LEU A 25 2.23 13.75 8.96
CA LEU A 25 1.51 13.40 7.74
C LEU A 25 2.43 13.25 6.52
N ALA A 26 3.34 14.20 6.31
CA ALA A 26 4.29 14.14 5.20
C ALA A 26 5.26 12.97 5.35
N VAL A 27 5.73 12.70 6.56
CA VAL A 27 6.66 11.60 6.87
C VAL A 27 5.99 10.26 6.60
N LYS A 28 4.81 10.04 7.16
CA LYS A 28 4.05 8.79 6.99
C LYS A 28 3.63 8.55 5.55
N LEU A 29 3.23 9.62 4.84
CA LEU A 29 2.88 9.48 3.42
C LEU A 29 4.09 9.10 2.55
N ARG A 30 5.25 9.73 2.77
CA ARG A 30 6.49 9.35 2.07
C ARG A 30 6.84 7.89 2.33
N GLN A 31 6.83 7.46 3.59
CA GLN A 31 7.12 6.08 3.95
C GLN A 31 6.14 5.12 3.27
N ARG A 32 4.85 5.42 3.31
CA ARG A 32 3.83 4.58 2.69
C ARG A 32 3.98 4.49 1.16
N LEU A 33 4.36 5.56 0.49
CA LEU A 33 4.64 5.56 -0.94
C LEU A 33 5.85 4.66 -1.28
N VAL A 34 6.91 4.71 -0.45
CA VAL A 34 8.08 3.83 -0.58
C VAL A 34 7.68 2.36 -0.39
N ASP A 35 6.92 2.04 0.66
CA ASP A 35 6.46 0.68 0.97
C ASP A 35 5.60 0.11 -0.18
N GLU A 36 4.82 0.97 -0.81
CA GLU A 36 4.02 0.64 -1.99
C GLU A 36 4.81 0.69 -3.31
N ARG A 37 6.11 0.92 -3.27
CA ARG A 37 6.99 0.99 -4.46
C ARG A 37 6.54 2.04 -5.48
N ILE A 38 6.09 3.16 -4.99
CA ILE A 38 5.67 4.32 -5.78
C ILE A 38 6.78 5.36 -5.72
N ALA A 39 7.45 5.61 -6.82
CA ALA A 39 8.44 6.68 -6.89
C ALA A 39 7.75 8.05 -6.96
N PHE A 40 8.33 9.02 -6.28
CA PHE A 40 7.87 10.41 -6.23
C PHE A 40 9.07 11.35 -6.04
N ASN A 41 8.90 12.64 -6.33
CA ASN A 41 9.96 13.63 -6.13
C ASN A 41 9.81 14.33 -4.78
N GLU A 42 8.59 14.76 -4.44
CA GLU A 42 8.35 15.51 -3.21
C GLU A 42 6.96 15.23 -2.61
N VAL A 43 6.86 15.42 -1.30
CA VAL A 43 5.58 15.48 -0.58
C VAL A 43 5.65 16.69 0.33
N LYS A 44 4.67 17.59 0.19
CA LYS A 44 4.47 18.77 1.03
C LYS A 44 3.10 18.70 1.69
N VAL A 45 3.02 19.22 2.90
CA VAL A 45 1.78 19.33 3.67
C VAL A 45 1.70 20.74 4.22
N GLU A 46 0.54 21.37 4.03
CA GLU A 46 0.20 22.65 4.61
C GLU A 46 -1.13 22.52 5.37
N ALA A 47 -1.23 23.20 6.50
CA ALA A 47 -2.44 23.15 7.30
C ALA A 47 -2.82 24.54 7.83
N THR A 48 -4.12 24.76 7.91
CA THR A 48 -4.76 25.90 8.58
C THR A 48 -5.80 25.37 9.55
N PRO A 49 -6.42 26.18 10.41
CA PRO A 49 -7.45 25.69 11.32
C PRO A 49 -8.64 24.96 10.64
N ARG A 50 -8.89 25.20 9.37
CA ARG A 50 -10.03 24.59 8.66
C ARG A 50 -9.67 23.83 7.39
N ARG A 51 -8.36 23.60 7.13
CA ARG A 51 -7.92 22.98 5.88
C ARG A 51 -6.58 22.30 6.05
N ILE A 52 -6.47 21.11 5.48
CA ILE A 52 -5.20 20.41 5.28
C ILE A 52 -5.02 20.24 3.79
N ALA A 53 -3.88 20.67 3.26
CA ALA A 53 -3.50 20.49 1.87
C ALA A 53 -2.28 19.56 1.78
N ILE A 54 -2.33 18.58 0.90
CA ILE A 54 -1.27 17.61 0.65
C ILE A 54 -0.91 17.70 -0.82
N PHE A 55 0.34 17.99 -1.10
CA PHE A 55 0.88 17.97 -2.44
C PHE A 55 1.91 16.85 -2.56
N ALA A 56 1.76 15.99 -3.57
CA ALA A 56 2.72 14.96 -3.92
C ALA A 56 3.11 15.11 -5.39
N GLY A 57 4.34 15.54 -5.62
CA GLY A 57 4.87 15.90 -6.92
C GLY A 57 5.73 14.82 -7.55
N GLY A 58 5.68 14.70 -8.88
CA GLY A 58 6.51 13.77 -9.64
C GLY A 58 6.20 12.31 -9.38
N ILE A 59 4.94 11.97 -9.11
CA ILE A 59 4.50 10.60 -8.86
C ILE A 59 4.46 9.80 -10.17
N VAL A 60 4.97 8.57 -10.13
CA VAL A 60 4.83 7.62 -11.25
C VAL A 60 3.37 7.16 -11.38
N SER A 61 2.94 6.84 -12.61
CA SER A 61 1.56 6.40 -12.87
C SER A 61 1.24 4.99 -12.35
N ARG A 62 2.26 4.16 -12.14
CA ARG A 62 2.13 2.77 -11.67
C ARG A 62 3.21 2.44 -10.65
N GLN A 63 2.88 1.55 -9.71
CA GLN A 63 3.86 0.91 -8.83
C GLN A 63 4.90 0.15 -9.66
N GLN A 64 6.12 0.04 -9.14
CA GLN A 64 7.10 -0.88 -9.70
C GLN A 64 6.60 -2.32 -9.57
N ASP A 65 6.82 -3.10 -10.62
CA ASP A 65 6.62 -4.55 -10.58
C ASP A 65 7.54 -5.16 -9.54
N ARG A 66 7.12 -6.28 -8.95
CA ARG A 66 8.00 -7.04 -8.07
C ARG A 66 7.94 -8.52 -8.38
N THR A 67 9.04 -9.20 -8.09
CA THR A 67 9.06 -10.64 -8.00
C THR A 67 9.00 -11.02 -6.53
N VAL A 68 7.96 -11.77 -6.17
CA VAL A 68 7.79 -12.31 -4.81
C VAL A 68 8.21 -13.77 -4.83
N GLU A 69 9.07 -14.14 -3.91
CA GLU A 69 9.46 -15.52 -3.70
C GLU A 69 8.62 -16.12 -2.56
N ILE A 70 7.96 -17.22 -2.85
CA ILE A 70 7.09 -17.92 -1.89
C ILE A 70 7.66 -19.30 -1.64
N SER A 71 8.03 -19.58 -0.39
CA SER A 71 8.44 -20.92 0.01
C SER A 71 7.24 -21.87 0.00
N GLY A 72 7.39 -23.01 -0.68
CA GLY A 72 6.40 -24.06 -0.80
C GLY A 72 6.73 -25.30 0.03
N PRO A 73 6.04 -26.42 -0.20
CA PRO A 73 6.29 -27.70 0.46
C PRO A 73 7.65 -28.29 0.10
N SER A 74 8.07 -29.34 0.84
CA SER A 74 9.30 -30.07 0.50
C SER A 74 9.16 -30.81 -0.84
N ARG A 75 10.27 -30.95 -1.56
CA ARG A 75 10.32 -31.63 -2.85
C ARG A 75 9.74 -33.05 -2.77
N GLU A 76 10.02 -33.77 -1.70
CA GLU A 76 9.56 -35.16 -1.49
C GLU A 76 8.02 -35.28 -1.43
N LYS A 77 7.33 -34.24 -0.93
CA LYS A 77 5.87 -34.19 -0.92
C LYS A 77 5.28 -33.75 -2.25
N CYS A 78 6.06 -33.03 -3.05
CA CYS A 78 5.62 -32.42 -4.29
C CYS A 78 5.83 -33.30 -5.51
N PHE A 79 6.78 -34.24 -5.46
CA PHE A 79 7.07 -35.16 -6.55
C PHE A 79 7.10 -36.61 -6.02
N ASP A 80 6.58 -37.53 -6.80
CA ASP A 80 6.66 -38.97 -6.51
C ASP A 80 8.06 -39.54 -6.82
N ALA A 81 8.22 -40.86 -6.61
CA ALA A 81 9.46 -41.57 -6.87
C ALA A 81 9.86 -41.58 -8.36
N GLN A 82 8.92 -41.35 -9.26
CA GLN A 82 9.09 -41.24 -10.71
C GLN A 82 9.28 -39.78 -11.17
N GLY A 83 9.31 -38.79 -10.23
CA GLY A 83 9.45 -37.37 -10.54
C GLY A 83 8.20 -36.70 -11.08
N LYS A 84 7.02 -37.33 -10.94
CA LYS A 84 5.75 -36.72 -11.36
C LYS A 84 5.18 -35.83 -10.26
N PRO A 85 4.50 -34.73 -10.63
CA PRO A 85 3.88 -33.81 -9.66
C PRO A 85 2.72 -34.50 -8.91
N THR A 86 2.73 -34.39 -7.60
CA THR A 86 1.69 -34.92 -6.72
C THR A 86 0.51 -33.94 -6.57
N ALA A 87 -0.60 -34.40 -5.98
CA ALA A 87 -1.73 -33.53 -5.63
C ALA A 87 -1.34 -32.36 -4.71
N VAL A 88 -0.28 -32.52 -3.90
CA VAL A 88 0.24 -31.46 -3.02
C VAL A 88 0.81 -30.32 -3.85
N LEU A 89 1.64 -30.62 -4.86
CA LEU A 89 2.18 -29.61 -5.77
C LEU A 89 1.06 -28.91 -6.55
N GLN A 90 0.15 -29.69 -7.12
CA GLN A 90 -0.97 -29.15 -7.91
C GLN A 90 -1.85 -28.21 -7.06
N GLY A 91 -2.16 -28.60 -5.81
CA GLY A 91 -2.90 -27.77 -4.87
C GLY A 91 -2.16 -26.46 -4.52
N PHE A 92 -0.85 -26.54 -4.30
CA PHE A 92 0.00 -25.37 -4.03
C PHE A 92 -0.01 -24.41 -5.23
N LEU A 93 0.27 -24.91 -6.44
CA LEU A 93 0.29 -24.08 -7.67
C LEU A 93 -1.08 -23.45 -7.94
N LYS A 94 -2.17 -24.23 -7.82
CA LYS A 94 -3.54 -23.71 -7.98
C LYS A 94 -3.86 -22.60 -6.99
N SER A 95 -3.48 -22.76 -5.72
CA SER A 95 -3.71 -21.74 -4.67
C SER A 95 -2.98 -20.43 -4.94
N LYS A 96 -1.82 -20.51 -5.63
CA LYS A 96 -0.97 -19.35 -5.96
C LYS A 96 -1.19 -18.82 -7.38
N ARG A 97 -2.06 -19.48 -8.16
CA ARG A 97 -2.31 -19.20 -9.60
C ARG A 97 -0.99 -19.18 -10.38
N ALA A 98 -0.22 -20.24 -10.23
CA ALA A 98 1.11 -20.42 -10.80
C ALA A 98 1.20 -21.74 -11.59
N THR A 99 2.24 -21.88 -12.39
CA THR A 99 2.54 -23.06 -13.19
C THR A 99 3.81 -23.75 -12.69
N GLU A 100 4.13 -24.93 -13.23
CA GLU A 100 5.37 -25.64 -12.89
C GLU A 100 6.62 -24.90 -13.37
N GLU A 101 6.52 -24.04 -14.37
CA GLU A 101 7.62 -23.21 -14.86
C GLU A 101 8.05 -22.11 -13.89
N ASP A 102 7.14 -21.73 -12.97
CA ASP A 102 7.38 -20.66 -11.99
C ASP A 102 8.11 -21.17 -10.73
N ILE A 103 8.37 -22.50 -10.64
CA ILE A 103 8.97 -23.10 -9.45
C ILE A 103 10.44 -23.44 -9.62
N GLU A 104 11.18 -23.33 -8.53
CA GLU A 104 12.57 -23.72 -8.41
C GLU A 104 12.75 -24.60 -7.17
N VAL A 105 13.49 -25.69 -7.29
CA VAL A 105 13.85 -26.55 -6.15
C VAL A 105 15.19 -26.07 -5.59
N ARG A 106 15.24 -25.77 -4.31
CA ARG A 106 16.48 -25.34 -3.63
C ARG A 106 16.77 -26.19 -2.42
N ASP A 107 18.06 -26.39 -2.18
CA ASP A 107 18.54 -26.99 -0.95
C ASP A 107 18.48 -25.98 0.20
N THR A 108 17.89 -26.41 1.30
CA THR A 108 17.84 -25.63 2.55
C THR A 108 18.39 -26.49 3.69
N PRO A 109 18.74 -25.91 4.84
CA PRO A 109 19.18 -26.69 6.02
C PRO A 109 18.18 -27.77 6.48
N LYS A 110 16.91 -27.65 6.06
CA LYS A 110 15.82 -28.61 6.39
C LYS A 110 15.49 -29.57 5.25
N GLY A 111 16.31 -29.63 4.19
CA GLY A 111 16.10 -30.45 2.99
C GLY A 111 15.73 -29.63 1.75
N LYS A 112 15.31 -30.33 0.69
CA LYS A 112 14.95 -29.69 -0.59
C LYS A 112 13.51 -29.19 -0.56
N PHE A 113 13.34 -27.88 -0.80
CA PHE A 113 12.05 -27.22 -0.83
C PHE A 113 11.78 -26.58 -2.18
N ILE A 114 10.50 -26.41 -2.49
CA ILE A 114 10.05 -25.69 -3.67
C ILE A 114 9.97 -24.21 -3.34
N PHE A 115 10.45 -23.37 -4.24
CA PHE A 115 10.29 -21.92 -4.21
C PHE A 115 9.56 -21.49 -5.47
N LEU A 116 8.49 -20.73 -5.29
CA LEU A 116 7.71 -20.16 -6.38
C LEU A 116 8.14 -18.69 -6.57
N LYS A 117 8.57 -18.35 -7.80
CA LYS A 117 8.83 -16.96 -8.20
C LYS A 117 7.58 -16.41 -8.88
N LYS A 118 6.90 -15.50 -8.21
CA LYS A 118 5.70 -14.85 -8.72
C LYS A 118 5.95 -13.41 -9.12
N HIS A 119 5.75 -13.10 -10.39
CA HIS A 119 5.78 -11.72 -10.87
C HIS A 119 4.45 -11.03 -10.58
N GLU A 120 4.48 -9.98 -9.74
CA GLU A 120 3.33 -9.13 -9.45
C GLU A 120 3.48 -7.81 -10.18
N LYS A 121 2.58 -7.56 -11.14
CA LYS A 121 2.52 -6.29 -11.86
C LYS A 121 2.08 -5.16 -10.93
N GLY A 122 2.76 -4.03 -11.00
CA GLY A 122 2.40 -2.83 -10.27
C GLY A 122 0.98 -2.36 -10.62
N LYS A 123 0.25 -1.89 -9.61
CA LYS A 123 -1.09 -1.32 -9.78
C LYS A 123 -0.99 0.14 -10.24
N ALA A 124 -2.04 0.65 -10.87
CA ALA A 124 -2.15 2.08 -11.20
C ALA A 124 -2.23 2.90 -9.90
N VAL A 125 -1.40 3.94 -9.77
CA VAL A 125 -1.37 4.76 -8.55
C VAL A 125 -2.70 5.44 -8.30
N ALA A 126 -3.38 5.93 -9.33
CA ALA A 126 -4.72 6.52 -9.21
C ALA A 126 -5.75 5.59 -8.54
N ALA A 127 -5.60 4.26 -8.72
CA ALA A 127 -6.53 3.29 -8.13
C ALA A 127 -6.23 2.96 -6.66
N ILE A 128 -4.97 3.10 -6.22
CA ILE A 128 -4.56 2.70 -4.86
C ILE A 128 -4.28 3.89 -3.94
N PHE A 129 -4.02 5.08 -4.49
CA PHE A 129 -3.69 6.26 -3.71
C PHE A 129 -4.79 6.68 -2.70
N PRO A 130 -6.09 6.56 -3.01
CA PRO A 130 -7.14 6.84 -2.03
C PRO A 130 -7.05 6.00 -0.76
N GLU A 131 -6.77 4.70 -0.89
CA GLU A 131 -6.60 3.81 0.28
C GLU A 131 -5.29 4.12 1.02
N ILE A 132 -4.20 4.40 0.30
CA ILE A 132 -2.94 4.84 0.90
C ILE A 132 -3.18 6.08 1.76
N LEU A 133 -3.86 7.08 1.23
CA LEU A 133 -4.13 8.32 1.94
C LEU A 133 -5.02 8.11 3.16
N LYS A 134 -6.08 7.32 3.01
CA LYS A 134 -6.99 6.95 4.10
C LYS A 134 -6.25 6.28 5.25
N ASP A 135 -5.39 5.27 4.94
CA ASP A 135 -4.59 4.55 5.94
C ASP A 135 -3.61 5.49 6.64
N VAL A 136 -2.95 6.36 5.89
CA VAL A 136 -2.00 7.35 6.44
C VAL A 136 -2.71 8.31 7.40
N ILE A 137 -3.85 8.88 6.98
CA ILE A 137 -4.63 9.80 7.83
C ILE A 137 -5.14 9.08 9.08
N ALA A 138 -5.61 7.84 8.95
CA ALA A 138 -6.10 7.05 10.09
C ALA A 138 -4.98 6.67 11.07
N SER A 139 -3.71 6.66 10.62
CA SER A 139 -2.54 6.35 11.44
C SER A 139 -1.96 7.55 12.21
N LEU A 140 -2.46 8.78 11.96
CA LEU A 140 -1.95 9.97 12.66
C LEU A 140 -2.25 9.90 14.15
N GLY A 141 -1.27 10.34 14.96
CA GLY A 141 -1.31 10.25 16.42
C GLY A 141 -2.15 11.34 17.11
N PHE A 142 -3.35 11.61 16.60
CA PHE A 142 -4.21 12.61 17.24
C PHE A 142 -4.60 12.21 18.67
N SER A 143 -4.58 13.14 19.59
CA SER A 143 -4.94 12.89 21.01
C SER A 143 -6.44 12.60 21.21
N LYS A 144 -7.30 13.09 20.32
CA LYS A 144 -8.75 12.88 20.37
C LYS A 144 -9.29 12.58 18.99
N PHE A 145 -10.16 11.56 18.93
CA PHE A 145 -10.87 11.16 17.72
C PHE A 145 -12.35 11.11 18.00
N MET A 146 -13.14 11.48 17.02
CA MET A 146 -14.61 11.37 17.05
C MET A 146 -15.10 10.67 15.80
N ARG A 147 -16.26 10.02 15.90
CA ARG A 147 -16.98 9.50 14.75
C ARG A 147 -18.05 10.50 14.37
N TRP A 148 -18.09 10.88 13.09
CA TRP A 148 -18.98 11.89 12.61
C TRP A 148 -20.13 11.33 11.75
N ASP A 149 -19.97 10.09 11.29
CA ASP A 149 -20.93 9.38 10.45
C ASP A 149 -20.91 7.86 10.69
N GLN A 150 -21.64 7.13 9.87
CA GLN A 150 -21.73 5.66 9.94
C GLN A 150 -20.56 4.93 9.28
N SER A 151 -19.62 5.62 8.60
CA SER A 151 -18.47 5.01 7.93
C SER A 151 -17.49 4.38 8.92
N GLY A 152 -17.57 4.77 10.18
CA GLY A 152 -16.64 4.37 11.23
C GLY A 152 -15.28 5.07 11.15
N PHE A 153 -15.04 5.94 10.16
CA PHE A 153 -13.83 6.74 10.07
C PHE A 153 -13.77 7.74 11.22
N ARG A 154 -12.60 7.83 11.84
CA ARG A 154 -12.40 8.70 12.99
C ARG A 154 -11.50 9.86 12.59
N PHE A 155 -11.91 11.08 12.90
CA PHE A 155 -11.15 12.28 12.67
C PHE A 155 -11.40 13.31 13.79
N PRO A 156 -10.44 14.19 14.14
CA PRO A 156 -10.60 15.13 15.26
C PRO A 156 -11.78 16.11 15.12
N ARG A 157 -12.14 16.48 13.91
CA ARG A 157 -13.28 17.36 13.60
C ARG A 157 -14.04 16.86 12.36
N PRO A 158 -15.31 17.23 12.16
CA PRO A 158 -16.04 16.84 10.95
C PRO A 158 -15.33 17.29 9.68
N ILE A 159 -15.16 16.38 8.74
CA ILE A 159 -14.70 16.70 7.39
C ILE A 159 -15.90 17.27 6.62
N ARG A 160 -15.76 18.46 6.07
CA ARG A 160 -16.82 19.21 5.35
C ARG A 160 -16.73 19.01 3.84
N TRP A 161 -15.53 18.88 3.30
CA TRP A 161 -15.30 18.58 1.89
C TRP A 161 -13.97 17.86 1.71
N LEU A 162 -13.85 17.18 0.58
CA LEU A 162 -12.64 16.53 0.14
C LEU A 162 -12.45 16.82 -1.35
N VAL A 163 -11.25 17.29 -1.71
CA VAL A 163 -10.84 17.43 -3.11
C VAL A 163 -9.60 16.58 -3.32
N ALA A 164 -9.59 15.78 -4.39
CA ALA A 164 -8.42 15.03 -4.81
C ALA A 164 -8.25 15.18 -6.33
N LEU A 165 -7.13 15.72 -6.73
CA LEU A 165 -6.80 15.99 -8.13
C LEU A 165 -5.52 15.24 -8.48
N MET A 166 -5.50 14.59 -9.64
CA MET A 166 -4.27 14.07 -10.24
C MET A 166 -4.04 14.80 -11.57
N ASP A 167 -2.97 15.61 -11.64
CA ASP A 167 -2.76 16.64 -12.67
C ASP A 167 -3.99 17.57 -12.69
N SER A 168 -4.68 17.72 -13.81
CA SER A 168 -5.91 18.52 -13.93
C SER A 168 -7.19 17.70 -13.88
N LYS A 169 -7.12 16.41 -13.53
CA LYS A 169 -8.29 15.50 -13.47
C LYS A 169 -8.71 15.27 -12.03
N LYS A 170 -10.03 15.34 -11.78
CA LYS A 170 -10.68 14.91 -10.54
C LYS A 170 -10.82 13.39 -10.49
#